data_891250c07b613df1d6f544061cd7f233
#
_entry.id   891250c07b613df1d6f544061cd7f233
#
_cell.length_a   1.000
_cell.length_b   1.000
_cell.length_c   1.000
_cell.angle_alpha   90.00
_cell.angle_beta   90.00
_cell.angle_gamma   90.00
#
_symmetry.space_group_name_H-M   'P 1'
#
loop_
_entity.id
_entity.type
_entity.pdbx_description
1 polymer ?
#
loop_
_entity_poly.entity_id
_entity_poly.type
_entity_poly.pdbx_seq_one_letter_code
_entity_poly.pdbx_strand_id
1 'polypeptide(L)'
;MKRYRIVFGATGFAAGLALCLYSFAASAQDRDDTRLRLDHGLEQRQSERERTLLESEDATGDGAERSADADPHDPDALAAALYQAVGARQWPRARRLLQGYRALPQRDRMLELYAQGALARADGDLAGAERDYRALLELQADFLPARLELARVLFENQLDREAEQRFQAIADSLDAGDAKTAGVRRTVGTFLRALRNRRGWHGSFALGPSWNDNINQSSASRTCLLAAPDGQCAIERSLPAAIAGAGLDYDASLSKRQPLRGHHGLYLRSLLYGYSYRGNRQYNETTWTGSAGYSYAAARHAFTAAPQFEYAAFGNRSLYGAWGARADWTWTISPRWLFKLEGDYKRMRYRRTDLAGYDGPTGAVYATLWRALPQQWMLFGGIDLARRDTRRDTEAYLQRGVRLGLSKQFDAGVSLLLFASLRKRGHDEWNETFQARRRDDEFNATAIVRAPRWAVAGFVPSLTFKRNRIASSIDWLYSYDRDIVSLKLERAF
;
A
#
# COMPACT_ATOMS: atom_id res chain seq x y z
N MET A 1 -6.43 -65.76 23.01
CA MET A 1 -5.64 -64.52 23.02
C MET A 1 -6.58 -63.33 23.17
N LYS A 2 -6.65 -62.75 24.39
CA LYS A 2 -7.54 -61.64 24.70
C LYS A 2 -6.93 -60.31 24.18
N ARG A 3 -7.64 -59.62 23.27
CA ARG A 3 -7.27 -58.29 22.80
C ARG A 3 -7.59 -57.27 23.90
N TYR A 4 -6.57 -56.69 24.52
CA TYR A 4 -6.77 -55.52 25.38
C TYR A 4 -6.90 -54.27 24.49
N ARG A 5 -8.12 -53.79 24.32
CA ARG A 5 -8.38 -52.43 23.86
C ARG A 5 -8.21 -51.49 25.06
N ILE A 6 -7.11 -50.79 25.14
CA ILE A 6 -6.94 -49.66 26.06
C ILE A 6 -7.74 -48.50 25.47
N VAL A 7 -8.92 -48.27 26.04
CA VAL A 7 -9.75 -47.09 25.75
C VAL A 7 -9.17 -45.92 26.51
N PHE A 8 -8.44 -45.06 25.87
CA PHE A 8 -8.09 -43.74 26.38
C PHE A 8 -9.36 -42.86 26.38
N GLY A 9 -10.19 -43.04 27.38
CA GLY A 9 -11.29 -42.10 27.65
C GLY A 9 -10.74 -40.86 28.37
N ALA A 10 -11.18 -39.67 27.94
CA ALA A 10 -11.02 -38.34 28.52
C ALA A 10 -9.72 -37.55 28.20
N THR A 11 -8.56 -38.16 27.91
CA THR A 11 -7.36 -37.43 27.52
C THR A 11 -7.29 -37.07 26.02
N GLY A 12 -7.97 -37.84 25.18
CA GLY A 12 -8.08 -37.61 23.74
C GLY A 12 -8.83 -36.32 23.35
N PHE A 13 -9.81 -35.90 24.14
CA PHE A 13 -10.58 -34.68 23.89
C PHE A 13 -9.79 -33.42 24.21
N ALA A 14 -8.96 -33.44 25.26
CA ALA A 14 -8.06 -32.32 25.61
C ALA A 14 -6.90 -32.16 24.59
N ALA A 15 -6.36 -33.27 24.07
CA ALA A 15 -5.32 -33.26 23.05
C ALA A 15 -5.86 -32.78 21.68
N GLY A 16 -7.08 -33.19 21.28
CA GLY A 16 -7.73 -32.74 20.06
C GLY A 16 -8.09 -31.25 20.09
N LEU A 17 -8.54 -30.73 21.24
CA LEU A 17 -8.80 -29.30 21.42
C LEU A 17 -7.50 -28.47 21.44
N ALA A 18 -6.42 -28.98 22.05
CA ALA A 18 -5.11 -28.36 22.04
C ALA A 18 -4.53 -28.29 20.61
N LEU A 19 -4.69 -29.33 19.79
CA LEU A 19 -4.24 -29.39 18.41
C LEU A 19 -4.92 -28.36 17.50
N CYS A 20 -6.21 -28.09 17.66
CA CYS A 20 -6.90 -26.99 16.97
C CYS A 20 -6.36 -25.60 17.37
N LEU A 21 -5.81 -25.46 18.57
CA LEU A 21 -5.27 -24.18 19.07
C LEU A 21 -3.90 -23.82 18.47
N TYR A 22 -3.13 -24.80 18.04
CA TYR A 22 -1.79 -24.56 17.44
C TYR A 22 -1.86 -24.00 15.99
N SER A 23 -2.98 -24.17 15.28
CA SER A 23 -3.18 -23.61 13.94
C SER A 23 -3.30 -22.08 13.93
N PHE A 24 -3.57 -21.42 15.07
CA PHE A 24 -3.79 -19.98 15.14
C PHE A 24 -2.52 -19.12 14.94
N ALA A 25 -1.37 -19.65 15.31
CA ALA A 25 -0.11 -18.90 15.13
C ALA A 25 0.30 -18.77 13.67
N ALA A 26 -0.07 -19.74 12.84
CA ALA A 26 0.21 -19.76 11.40
C ALA A 26 -0.71 -18.82 10.61
N SER A 27 -1.97 -18.64 11.03
CA SER A 27 -2.93 -17.74 10.37
C SER A 27 -2.55 -16.26 10.45
N ALA A 28 -1.69 -15.86 11.38
CA ALA A 28 -1.32 -14.45 11.56
C ALA A 28 -0.52 -13.87 10.39
N GLN A 29 0.12 -14.70 9.57
CA GLN A 29 1.09 -14.27 8.56
C GLN A 29 0.51 -14.03 7.17
N ASP A 30 -0.43 -14.84 6.72
CA ASP A 30 -1.24 -14.52 5.52
C ASP A 30 -1.97 -13.18 5.71
N ARG A 31 -2.24 -12.83 6.98
CA ARG A 31 -2.83 -11.55 7.36
C ARG A 31 -1.89 -10.38 7.10
N ASP A 32 -0.60 -10.49 7.40
CA ASP A 32 0.37 -9.41 7.17
C ASP A 32 0.58 -9.16 5.68
N ASP A 33 0.72 -10.20 4.86
CA ASP A 33 0.84 -10.06 3.41
C ASP A 33 -0.45 -9.51 2.80
N THR A 34 -1.61 -9.96 3.26
CA THR A 34 -2.91 -9.43 2.82
C THR A 34 -3.07 -7.97 3.23
N ARG A 35 -2.70 -7.59 4.45
CA ARG A 35 -2.71 -6.20 4.94
C ARG A 35 -1.80 -5.31 4.09
N LEU A 36 -0.53 -5.69 3.91
CA LEU A 36 0.43 -4.93 3.11
C LEU A 36 -0.04 -4.76 1.66
N ARG A 37 -0.60 -5.82 1.06
CA ARG A 37 -1.17 -5.78 -0.29
C ARG A 37 -2.34 -4.81 -0.40
N LEU A 38 -3.26 -4.82 0.55
CA LEU A 38 -4.42 -3.92 0.55
C LEU A 38 -3.98 -2.47 0.77
N ASP A 39 -3.02 -2.23 1.65
CA ASP A 39 -2.45 -0.91 1.90
C ASP A 39 -1.78 -0.33 0.65
N HIS A 40 -0.89 -1.11 0.02
CA HIS A 40 -0.23 -0.69 -1.20
C HIS A 40 -1.20 -0.51 -2.38
N GLY A 41 -2.21 -1.37 -2.47
CA GLY A 41 -3.25 -1.25 -3.50
C GLY A 41 -4.09 0.01 -3.38
N LEU A 42 -4.34 0.51 -2.16
CA LEU A 42 -5.02 1.80 -1.94
C LEU A 42 -4.17 2.96 -2.44
N GLU A 43 -2.90 3.00 -2.05
CA GLU A 43 -1.96 4.07 -2.41
C GLU A 43 -1.72 4.13 -3.93
N GLN A 44 -1.54 2.98 -4.58
CA GLN A 44 -1.40 2.90 -6.03
C GLN A 44 -2.64 3.45 -6.77
N ARG A 45 -3.84 3.01 -6.38
CA ARG A 45 -5.09 3.48 -7.01
C ARG A 45 -5.30 4.98 -6.86
N GLN A 46 -4.92 5.54 -5.73
CA GLN A 46 -5.01 6.97 -5.47
C GLN A 46 -4.06 7.75 -6.38
N SER A 47 -2.80 7.32 -6.51
CA SER A 47 -1.82 7.95 -7.39
C SER A 47 -2.16 7.80 -8.87
N GLU A 48 -2.67 6.64 -9.31
CA GLU A 48 -3.11 6.41 -10.67
C GLU A 48 -4.30 7.30 -11.07
N ARG A 49 -5.29 7.47 -10.18
CA ARG A 49 -6.42 8.38 -10.44
C ARG A 49 -5.97 9.82 -10.60
N GLU A 50 -5.10 10.30 -9.72
CA GLU A 50 -4.56 11.65 -9.83
C GLU A 50 -3.77 11.82 -11.11
N ARG A 51 -2.90 10.89 -11.45
CA ARG A 51 -2.14 10.89 -12.70
C ARG A 51 -3.06 10.95 -13.95
N THR A 52 -4.10 10.11 -14.01
CA THR A 52 -5.06 10.10 -15.13
C THR A 52 -5.77 11.44 -15.26
N LEU A 53 -6.12 12.10 -14.14
CA LEU A 53 -6.72 13.43 -14.16
C LEU A 53 -5.77 14.48 -14.74
N LEU A 54 -4.47 14.41 -14.43
CA LEU A 54 -3.46 15.39 -14.85
C LEU A 54 -2.97 15.15 -16.30
N GLU A 55 -2.81 13.90 -16.74
CA GLU A 55 -2.37 13.55 -18.10
C GLU A 55 -3.33 14.06 -19.19
N SER A 56 -4.61 14.24 -18.87
CA SER A 56 -5.58 14.84 -19.79
C SER A 56 -5.28 16.31 -20.14
N GLU A 57 -4.39 16.98 -19.40
CA GLU A 57 -3.98 18.37 -19.61
C GLU A 57 -2.68 18.53 -20.38
N ASP A 58 -1.69 17.66 -20.12
CA ASP A 58 -0.38 17.77 -20.78
C ASP A 58 -0.46 17.52 -22.32
N ALA A 59 -1.49 16.82 -22.76
CA ALA A 59 -1.74 16.55 -24.18
C ALA A 59 -2.13 17.78 -25.02
N THR A 60 -2.41 18.94 -24.39
CA THR A 60 -2.83 20.17 -25.10
C THR A 60 -1.70 21.20 -25.29
N GLY A 61 -0.47 20.89 -24.89
CA GLY A 61 0.67 21.82 -24.83
C GLY A 61 1.73 21.65 -25.91
N ASP A 62 1.53 20.83 -26.92
CA ASP A 62 2.56 20.55 -27.93
C ASP A 62 2.47 21.48 -29.14
N GLY A 63 3.04 22.67 -28.99
CA GLY A 63 3.25 23.67 -30.03
C GLY A 63 4.68 24.17 -30.02
N ALA A 64 5.66 23.28 -30.28
CA ALA A 64 7.07 23.69 -30.39
C ALA A 64 7.36 24.26 -31.78
N GLU A 65 7.10 25.55 -32.00
CA GLU A 65 7.74 26.30 -33.09
C GLU A 65 9.23 26.45 -32.77
N ARG A 66 10.09 26.09 -33.72
CA ARG A 66 11.52 26.32 -33.67
C ARG A 66 11.77 27.83 -33.85
N SER A 67 11.92 28.54 -32.73
CA SER A 67 12.30 29.95 -32.75
C SER A 67 13.79 30.10 -33.07
N ALA A 68 14.10 31.07 -33.92
CA ALA A 68 15.48 31.48 -34.22
C ALA A 68 16.24 31.94 -32.96
N ASP A 69 17.55 31.85 -32.96
CA ASP A 69 18.38 32.39 -31.87
C ASP A 69 18.20 33.92 -31.79
N ALA A 70 17.85 34.41 -30.60
CA ALA A 70 17.71 35.85 -30.36
C ALA A 70 19.09 36.51 -30.30
N ASP A 71 19.16 37.76 -30.82
CA ASP A 71 20.38 38.60 -30.68
C ASP A 71 20.67 38.82 -29.18
N PRO A 72 21.86 38.43 -28.69
CA PRO A 72 22.21 38.59 -27.27
C PRO A 72 22.32 40.03 -26.81
N HIS A 73 22.36 41.00 -27.71
CA HIS A 73 22.50 42.43 -27.44
C HIS A 73 21.15 43.19 -27.53
N ASP A 74 20.09 42.57 -28.02
CA ASP A 74 18.75 43.16 -28.05
C ASP A 74 17.94 42.71 -26.81
N PRO A 75 17.65 43.63 -25.84
CA PRO A 75 16.91 43.28 -24.64
C PRO A 75 15.52 42.76 -24.91
N ASP A 76 14.80 43.29 -25.88
CA ASP A 76 13.43 42.92 -26.17
C ASP A 76 13.36 41.55 -26.88
N ALA A 77 14.28 41.32 -27.82
CA ALA A 77 14.43 40.03 -28.48
C ALA A 77 14.80 38.92 -27.47
N LEU A 78 15.72 39.23 -26.54
CA LEU A 78 16.14 38.29 -25.50
C LEU A 78 14.99 37.99 -24.48
N ALA A 79 14.22 39.03 -24.12
CA ALA A 79 13.06 38.88 -23.25
C ALA A 79 11.98 38.00 -23.90
N ALA A 80 11.63 38.26 -25.17
CA ALA A 80 10.67 37.46 -25.92
C ALA A 80 11.13 36.01 -26.08
N ALA A 81 12.42 35.79 -26.41
CA ALA A 81 13.00 34.44 -26.52
C ALA A 81 12.98 33.68 -25.19
N LEU A 82 13.29 34.37 -24.06
CA LEU A 82 13.23 33.78 -22.72
C LEU A 82 11.80 33.37 -22.37
N TYR A 83 10.81 34.26 -22.59
CA TYR A 83 9.42 33.96 -22.32
C TYR A 83 8.93 32.77 -23.15
N GLN A 84 9.24 32.73 -24.44
CA GLN A 84 8.91 31.60 -25.33
C GLN A 84 9.60 30.31 -24.90
N ALA A 85 10.89 30.35 -24.53
CA ALA A 85 11.61 29.17 -24.10
C ALA A 85 11.04 28.58 -22.81
N VAL A 86 10.58 29.42 -21.87
CA VAL A 86 9.89 29.00 -20.64
C VAL A 86 8.55 28.37 -20.99
N GLY A 87 7.73 29.04 -21.85
CA GLY A 87 6.43 28.54 -22.28
C GLY A 87 6.52 27.20 -23.02
N ALA A 88 7.54 27.03 -23.87
CA ALA A 88 7.82 25.79 -24.60
C ALA A 88 8.56 24.73 -23.75
N ARG A 89 8.78 24.96 -22.47
CA ARG A 89 9.52 24.07 -21.55
C ARG A 89 10.92 23.67 -22.03
N GLN A 90 11.59 24.56 -22.80
CA GLN A 90 12.95 24.38 -23.30
C GLN A 90 13.98 24.75 -22.21
N TRP A 91 14.02 24.00 -21.11
CA TRP A 91 14.76 24.34 -19.89
C TRP A 91 16.24 24.63 -20.10
N PRO A 92 17.04 23.87 -20.91
CA PRO A 92 18.42 24.18 -21.16
C PRO A 92 18.60 25.53 -21.89
N ARG A 93 17.70 25.88 -22.81
CA ARG A 93 17.68 27.16 -23.53
C ARG A 93 17.28 28.32 -22.59
N ALA A 94 16.21 28.11 -21.83
CA ALA A 94 15.71 29.09 -20.86
C ALA A 94 16.79 29.48 -19.82
N ARG A 95 17.59 28.51 -19.35
CA ARG A 95 18.72 28.80 -18.43
C ARG A 95 19.78 29.70 -19.06
N ARG A 96 20.20 29.39 -20.29
CA ARG A 96 21.19 30.22 -21.00
C ARG A 96 20.67 31.65 -21.23
N LEU A 97 19.43 31.75 -21.71
CA LEU A 97 18.78 33.04 -21.95
C LEU A 97 18.62 33.86 -20.67
N LEU A 98 18.25 33.22 -19.57
CA LEU A 98 18.11 33.88 -18.25
C LEU A 98 19.46 34.42 -17.74
N GLN A 99 20.58 33.69 -17.94
CA GLN A 99 21.89 34.16 -17.57
C GLN A 99 22.28 35.42 -18.34
N GLY A 100 22.07 35.45 -19.66
CA GLY A 100 22.29 36.65 -20.49
C GLY A 100 21.35 37.80 -20.09
N TYR A 101 20.07 37.50 -19.86
CA TYR A 101 19.08 38.51 -19.48
C TYR A 101 19.40 39.19 -18.13
N ARG A 102 19.90 38.45 -17.17
CA ARG A 102 20.32 38.99 -15.85
C ARG A 102 21.49 39.97 -15.95
N ALA A 103 22.35 39.88 -16.95
CA ALA A 103 23.47 40.79 -17.16
C ALA A 103 23.01 42.14 -17.71
N LEU A 104 21.80 42.28 -18.21
CA LEU A 104 21.27 43.53 -18.75
C LEU A 104 20.84 44.49 -17.64
N PRO A 105 21.26 45.78 -17.70
CA PRO A 105 20.89 46.76 -16.70
C PRO A 105 19.40 47.13 -16.71
N GLN A 106 18.74 47.01 -17.85
CA GLN A 106 17.35 47.37 -18.07
C GLN A 106 16.40 46.14 -18.12
N ARG A 107 16.76 45.07 -17.41
CA ARG A 107 15.96 43.86 -17.36
C ARG A 107 14.61 44.08 -16.65
N ASP A 108 13.56 43.47 -17.18
CA ASP A 108 12.27 43.40 -16.49
C ASP A 108 12.37 42.38 -15.33
N ARG A 109 12.15 42.87 -14.12
CA ARG A 109 12.19 42.06 -12.90
C ARG A 109 11.08 41.01 -12.88
N MET A 110 9.91 41.28 -13.49
CA MET A 110 8.80 40.35 -13.54
C MET A 110 9.16 39.14 -14.39
N LEU A 111 9.72 39.35 -15.60
CA LEU A 111 10.14 38.25 -16.46
C LEU A 111 11.27 37.43 -15.84
N GLU A 112 12.22 38.12 -15.16
CA GLU A 112 13.30 37.44 -14.42
C GLU A 112 12.72 36.49 -13.37
N LEU A 113 11.81 36.96 -12.49
CA LEU A 113 11.18 36.15 -11.45
C LEU A 113 10.33 35.03 -12.03
N TYR A 114 9.58 35.30 -13.10
CA TYR A 114 8.79 34.29 -13.79
C TYR A 114 9.66 33.14 -14.32
N ALA A 115 10.76 33.49 -15.01
CA ALA A 115 11.66 32.47 -15.53
C ALA A 115 12.44 31.72 -14.45
N GLN A 116 12.82 32.41 -13.34
CA GLN A 116 13.45 31.77 -12.17
C GLN A 116 12.50 30.75 -11.53
N GLY A 117 11.28 31.16 -11.26
CA GLY A 117 10.26 30.28 -10.69
C GLY A 117 9.99 29.05 -11.56
N ALA A 118 9.90 29.25 -12.89
CA ALA A 118 9.68 28.14 -13.82
C ALA A 118 10.87 27.15 -13.84
N LEU A 119 12.09 27.64 -13.84
CA LEU A 119 13.30 26.82 -13.79
C LEU A 119 13.45 26.10 -12.43
N ALA A 120 13.20 26.80 -11.32
CA ALA A 120 13.22 26.20 -9.99
C ALA A 120 12.22 25.05 -9.87
N ARG A 121 10.99 25.25 -10.40
CA ARG A 121 9.97 24.17 -10.48
C ARG A 121 10.45 22.99 -11.30
N ALA A 122 11.05 23.26 -12.48
CA ALA A 122 11.56 22.20 -13.37
C ALA A 122 12.70 21.40 -12.72
N ASP A 123 13.50 22.04 -11.86
CA ASP A 123 14.56 21.41 -11.07
C ASP A 123 14.04 20.69 -9.81
N GLY A 124 12.74 20.85 -9.50
CA GLY A 124 12.11 20.28 -8.31
C GLY A 124 12.37 21.08 -7.02
N ASP A 125 12.93 22.29 -7.11
CA ASP A 125 12.98 23.26 -6.00
C ASP A 125 11.66 24.02 -5.91
N LEU A 126 10.65 23.34 -5.40
CA LEU A 126 9.31 23.92 -5.26
C LEU A 126 9.27 25.09 -4.27
N ALA A 127 10.15 25.09 -3.25
CA ALA A 127 10.25 26.19 -2.30
C ALA A 127 10.85 27.44 -2.95
N GLY A 128 11.86 27.29 -3.82
CA GLY A 128 12.40 28.36 -4.63
C GLY A 128 11.36 28.92 -5.59
N ALA A 129 10.69 28.05 -6.34
CA ALA A 129 9.63 28.43 -7.25
C ALA A 129 8.49 29.20 -6.56
N GLU A 130 8.06 28.76 -5.38
CA GLU A 130 7.05 29.43 -4.57
C GLU A 130 7.48 30.85 -4.17
N ARG A 131 8.73 31.00 -3.70
CA ARG A 131 9.27 32.33 -3.34
C ARG A 131 9.29 33.27 -4.54
N ASP A 132 9.78 32.82 -5.70
CA ASP A 132 9.92 33.65 -6.90
C ASP A 132 8.54 34.07 -7.43
N TYR A 133 7.56 33.16 -7.49
CA TYR A 133 6.21 33.53 -7.93
C TYR A 133 5.48 34.42 -6.92
N ARG A 134 5.68 34.26 -5.60
CA ARG A 134 5.14 35.18 -4.61
C ARG A 134 5.73 36.58 -4.76
N ALA A 135 7.07 36.69 -4.92
CA ALA A 135 7.74 37.96 -5.15
C ALA A 135 7.26 38.64 -6.45
N LEU A 136 7.00 37.88 -7.51
CA LEU A 136 6.43 38.42 -8.74
C LEU A 136 5.01 38.97 -8.49
N LEU A 137 4.18 38.26 -7.75
CA LEU A 137 2.80 38.68 -7.43
C LEU A 137 2.73 39.86 -6.44
N GLU A 138 3.82 40.18 -5.72
CA GLU A 138 3.98 41.42 -4.97
C GLU A 138 4.17 42.62 -5.90
N LEU A 139 4.79 42.42 -7.07
CA LEU A 139 4.95 43.45 -8.10
C LEU A 139 3.67 43.65 -8.91
N GLN A 140 3.02 42.56 -9.29
CA GLN A 140 1.76 42.58 -10.03
C GLN A 140 0.83 41.46 -9.58
N ALA A 141 -0.10 41.78 -8.68
CA ALA A 141 -1.00 40.80 -8.04
C ALA A 141 -1.98 40.10 -8.97
N ASP A 142 -2.33 40.71 -10.09
CA ASP A 142 -3.30 40.22 -11.07
C ASP A 142 -2.66 39.47 -12.25
N PHE A 143 -1.34 39.32 -12.26
CA PHE A 143 -0.64 38.62 -13.35
C PHE A 143 -1.02 37.12 -13.38
N LEU A 144 -1.98 36.80 -14.25
CA LEU A 144 -2.61 35.48 -14.35
C LEU A 144 -1.61 34.33 -14.55
N PRO A 145 -0.57 34.44 -15.41
CA PRO A 145 0.40 33.34 -15.55
C PRO A 145 1.10 32.96 -14.23
N ALA A 146 1.53 33.95 -13.44
CA ALA A 146 2.19 33.67 -12.17
C ALA A 146 1.21 33.14 -11.10
N ARG A 147 -0.05 33.60 -11.11
CA ARG A 147 -1.10 33.05 -10.21
C ARG A 147 -1.33 31.57 -10.49
N LEU A 148 -1.37 31.17 -11.76
CA LEU A 148 -1.52 29.77 -12.18
C LEU A 148 -0.30 28.93 -11.79
N GLU A 149 0.90 29.41 -12.07
CA GLU A 149 2.13 28.69 -11.75
C GLU A 149 2.33 28.55 -10.24
N LEU A 150 2.04 29.60 -9.45
CA LEU A 150 2.06 29.48 -7.98
C LEU A 150 1.06 28.43 -7.49
N ALA A 151 -0.18 28.40 -8.01
CA ALA A 151 -1.18 27.42 -7.63
C ALA A 151 -0.72 25.98 -7.98
N ARG A 152 -0.05 25.79 -9.14
CA ARG A 152 0.56 24.52 -9.54
C ARG A 152 1.70 24.08 -8.61
N VAL A 153 2.59 25.00 -8.27
CA VAL A 153 3.70 24.73 -7.33
C VAL A 153 3.16 24.30 -5.96
N LEU A 154 2.14 24.99 -5.44
CA LEU A 154 1.48 24.64 -4.19
C LEU A 154 0.83 23.24 -4.25
N PHE A 155 0.18 22.93 -5.37
CA PHE A 155 -0.40 21.60 -5.62
C PHE A 155 0.67 20.50 -5.63
N GLU A 156 1.77 20.69 -6.35
CA GLU A 156 2.89 19.76 -6.42
C GLU A 156 3.58 19.59 -5.06
N ASN A 157 3.66 20.67 -4.28
CA ASN A 157 4.22 20.65 -2.92
C ASN A 157 3.23 20.12 -1.87
N GLN A 158 2.05 19.62 -2.27
CA GLN A 158 1.03 19.06 -1.37
C GLN A 158 0.47 20.09 -0.35
N LEU A 159 0.54 21.37 -0.66
CA LEU A 159 -0.10 22.46 0.08
C LEU A 159 -1.57 22.59 -0.34
N ASP A 160 -2.32 21.49 -0.25
CA ASP A 160 -3.61 21.27 -0.90
C ASP A 160 -4.63 22.35 -0.59
N ARG A 161 -4.69 22.83 0.66
CA ARG A 161 -5.66 23.83 1.08
C ARG A 161 -5.38 25.20 0.46
N GLU A 162 -4.10 25.61 0.40
CA GLU A 162 -3.73 26.87 -0.21
C GLU A 162 -3.84 26.78 -1.74
N ALA A 163 -3.42 25.67 -2.34
CA ALA A 163 -3.60 25.42 -3.77
C ALA A 163 -5.07 25.53 -4.20
N GLU A 164 -5.99 24.93 -3.42
CA GLU A 164 -7.43 25.00 -3.68
C GLU A 164 -7.94 26.44 -3.62
N GLN A 165 -7.54 27.22 -2.60
CA GLN A 165 -7.91 28.62 -2.46
C GLN A 165 -7.42 29.46 -3.65
N ARG A 166 -6.17 29.22 -4.10
CA ARG A 166 -5.59 29.93 -5.26
C ARG A 166 -6.31 29.56 -6.55
N PHE A 167 -6.54 28.26 -6.83
CA PHE A 167 -7.27 27.85 -8.01
C PHE A 167 -8.70 28.34 -8.00
N GLN A 168 -9.39 28.33 -6.85
CA GLN A 168 -10.76 28.88 -6.76
C GLN A 168 -10.79 30.38 -7.03
N ALA A 169 -9.87 31.17 -6.45
CA ALA A 169 -9.77 32.60 -6.71
C ALA A 169 -9.47 32.93 -8.19
N ILE A 170 -8.71 32.06 -8.88
CA ILE A 170 -8.52 32.19 -10.34
C ILE A 170 -9.83 31.88 -11.06
N ALA A 171 -10.51 30.77 -10.74
CA ALA A 171 -11.78 30.39 -11.36
C ALA A 171 -12.83 31.52 -11.24
N ASP A 172 -12.94 32.13 -10.05
CA ASP A 172 -13.89 33.21 -9.77
C ASP A 172 -13.57 34.53 -10.51
N SER A 173 -12.27 34.71 -10.89
CA SER A 173 -11.84 35.92 -11.63
C SER A 173 -11.97 35.80 -13.16
N LEU A 174 -12.32 34.62 -13.69
CA LEU A 174 -12.44 34.39 -15.13
C LEU A 174 -13.89 34.45 -15.60
N ASP A 175 -14.16 35.23 -16.64
CA ASP A 175 -15.48 35.28 -17.25
C ASP A 175 -15.86 33.92 -17.91
N ALA A 176 -17.02 33.40 -17.54
CA ALA A 176 -17.53 32.15 -18.06
C ALA A 176 -17.84 32.19 -19.58
N GLY A 177 -18.15 33.36 -20.12
CA GLY A 177 -18.46 33.58 -21.53
C GLY A 177 -17.25 33.78 -22.44
N ASP A 178 -16.08 34.10 -21.90
CA ASP A 178 -14.90 34.42 -22.70
C ASP A 178 -14.22 33.16 -23.25
N ALA A 179 -14.23 33.00 -24.58
CA ALA A 179 -13.59 31.90 -25.28
C ALA A 179 -12.07 31.88 -25.10
N LYS A 180 -11.40 33.03 -24.88
CA LYS A 180 -9.95 33.13 -24.69
C LYS A 180 -9.50 32.51 -23.36
N THR A 181 -10.34 32.53 -22.34
CA THR A 181 -10.04 31.95 -21.02
C THR A 181 -10.52 30.51 -20.88
N ALA A 182 -11.17 29.93 -21.88
CA ALA A 182 -11.75 28.58 -21.84
C ALA A 182 -10.68 27.49 -21.52
N GLY A 183 -9.47 27.61 -22.08
CA GLY A 183 -8.34 26.73 -21.79
C GLY A 183 -7.94 26.79 -20.30
N VAL A 184 -7.74 28.01 -19.81
CA VAL A 184 -7.36 28.24 -18.39
C VAL A 184 -8.42 27.70 -17.43
N ARG A 185 -9.72 27.94 -17.72
CA ARG A 185 -10.82 27.39 -16.91
C ARG A 185 -10.81 25.87 -16.85
N ARG A 186 -10.51 25.22 -17.98
CA ARG A 186 -10.41 23.76 -18.06
C ARG A 186 -9.29 23.24 -17.15
N THR A 187 -8.10 23.84 -17.26
CA THR A 187 -6.94 23.56 -16.42
C THR A 187 -7.26 23.72 -14.95
N VAL A 188 -7.76 24.87 -14.55
CA VAL A 188 -8.15 25.15 -13.16
C VAL A 188 -9.18 24.12 -12.66
N GLY A 189 -10.19 23.81 -13.50
CA GLY A 189 -11.18 22.79 -13.18
C GLY A 189 -10.58 21.41 -12.94
N THR A 190 -9.55 21.04 -13.68
CA THR A 190 -8.82 19.76 -13.50
C THR A 190 -8.10 19.71 -12.18
N PHE A 191 -7.33 20.74 -11.82
CA PHE A 191 -6.64 20.79 -10.52
C PHE A 191 -7.62 20.81 -9.34
N LEU A 192 -8.73 21.54 -9.44
CA LEU A 192 -9.79 21.53 -8.42
C LEU A 192 -10.43 20.14 -8.27
N ARG A 193 -10.62 19.40 -9.36
CA ARG A 193 -11.08 18.00 -9.30
C ARG A 193 -10.05 17.09 -8.63
N ALA A 194 -8.77 17.25 -8.98
CA ALA A 194 -7.68 16.48 -8.36
C ALA A 194 -7.57 16.74 -6.84
N LEU A 195 -7.66 18.00 -6.42
CA LEU A 195 -7.67 18.38 -4.99
C LEU A 195 -8.89 17.82 -4.24
N ARG A 196 -10.08 17.87 -4.85
CA ARG A 196 -11.28 17.22 -4.27
C ARG A 196 -11.10 15.71 -4.18
N ASN A 197 -10.50 15.08 -5.19
CA ASN A 197 -10.16 13.66 -5.13
C ASN A 197 -9.20 13.37 -3.97
N ARG A 198 -8.10 14.12 -3.78
CA ARG A 198 -7.17 13.93 -2.64
C ARG A 198 -7.85 13.95 -1.29
N ARG A 199 -8.88 14.79 -1.08
CA ARG A 199 -9.66 14.90 0.16
C ARG A 199 -10.82 13.91 0.26
N GLY A 200 -11.13 13.24 -0.84
CA GLY A 200 -12.22 12.29 -0.92
C GLY A 200 -12.03 11.07 -0.05
N TRP A 201 -13.07 10.28 0.04
CA TRP A 201 -12.96 8.92 0.52
C TRP A 201 -12.39 8.03 -0.59
N HIS A 202 -11.40 7.25 -0.25
CA HIS A 202 -10.82 6.23 -1.13
C HIS A 202 -11.02 4.88 -0.54
N GLY A 203 -11.50 3.96 -1.32
CA GLY A 203 -11.72 2.63 -0.83
C GLY A 203 -11.92 1.62 -1.93
N SER A 204 -11.99 0.38 -1.51
CA SER A 204 -12.40 -0.72 -2.36
C SER A 204 -13.04 -1.78 -1.49
N PHE A 205 -13.92 -2.55 -2.09
CA PHE A 205 -14.33 -3.81 -1.55
C PHE A 205 -14.30 -4.87 -2.65
N ALA A 206 -13.99 -6.08 -2.25
CA ALA A 206 -13.97 -7.23 -3.12
C ALA A 206 -14.62 -8.41 -2.41
N LEU A 207 -15.43 -9.15 -3.11
CA LEU A 207 -16.16 -10.31 -2.60
C LEU A 207 -16.30 -11.35 -3.70
N GLY A 208 -16.15 -12.63 -3.37
CA GLY A 208 -16.44 -13.68 -4.31
C GLY A 208 -16.19 -15.08 -3.80
N PRO A 209 -16.60 -16.11 -4.57
CA PRO A 209 -16.35 -17.48 -4.22
C PRO A 209 -14.85 -17.80 -4.14
N SER A 210 -14.51 -18.66 -3.22
CA SER A 210 -13.15 -19.17 -3.03
C SER A 210 -13.16 -20.66 -2.77
N TRP A 211 -12.07 -21.30 -3.12
CA TRP A 211 -11.76 -22.66 -2.78
C TRP A 211 -10.39 -22.73 -2.10
N ASN A 212 -10.28 -23.52 -1.06
CA ASN A 212 -9.07 -23.69 -0.26
C ASN A 212 -8.92 -25.18 0.04
N ASP A 213 -7.78 -25.76 -0.27
CA ASP A 213 -7.49 -27.20 -0.13
C ASP A 213 -7.16 -27.62 1.30
N ASN A 214 -6.82 -26.67 2.19
CA ASN A 214 -6.40 -26.95 3.56
C ASN A 214 -6.86 -25.86 4.54
N ILE A 215 -8.19 -25.75 4.75
CA ILE A 215 -8.79 -24.72 5.63
C ILE A 215 -8.40 -24.87 7.10
N ASN A 216 -8.08 -26.10 7.53
CA ASN A 216 -7.67 -26.42 8.91
C ASN A 216 -6.14 -26.33 9.10
N GLN A 217 -5.37 -25.98 8.05
CA GLN A 217 -3.91 -25.83 8.08
C GLN A 217 -3.21 -27.07 8.68
N SER A 218 -3.69 -28.24 8.33
CA SER A 218 -3.19 -29.50 8.85
C SER A 218 -1.95 -29.96 8.07
N SER A 219 -1.00 -30.54 8.78
CA SER A 219 0.11 -31.29 8.19
C SER A 219 -0.33 -32.66 7.61
N ALA A 220 -1.52 -33.11 7.99
CA ALA A 220 -2.06 -34.44 7.64
C ALA A 220 -1.07 -35.58 7.94
N SER A 221 -0.17 -35.40 8.88
CA SER A 221 0.94 -36.32 9.17
C SER A 221 0.46 -37.57 9.87
N ARG A 222 1.10 -38.68 9.55
CA ARG A 222 0.95 -39.96 10.23
C ARG A 222 2.35 -40.50 10.56
N THR A 223 2.60 -40.77 11.83
CA THR A 223 3.92 -41.20 12.31
C THR A 223 3.76 -42.41 13.19
N CYS A 224 4.42 -43.48 12.87
CA CYS A 224 4.50 -44.63 13.75
C CYS A 224 5.48 -44.32 14.91
N LEU A 225 5.00 -44.34 16.14
CA LEU A 225 5.79 -44.10 17.33
C LEU A 225 6.38 -45.40 17.89
N LEU A 226 5.70 -46.53 17.67
CA LEU A 226 6.15 -47.85 18.09
C LEU A 226 5.72 -48.87 17.05
N ALA A 227 6.71 -49.53 16.44
CA ALA A 227 6.47 -50.66 15.54
C ALA A 227 6.51 -51.98 16.32
N ALA A 228 5.57 -52.86 16.03
CA ALA A 228 5.59 -54.23 16.56
C ALA A 228 6.63 -55.09 15.80
N PRO A 229 7.06 -56.22 16.36
CA PRO A 229 8.05 -57.10 15.70
C PRO A 229 7.64 -57.62 14.33
N ASP A 230 6.36 -57.66 14.01
CA ASP A 230 5.77 -58.04 12.73
C ASP A 230 5.75 -56.89 11.70
N GLY A 231 6.33 -55.71 12.05
CA GLY A 231 6.39 -54.53 11.20
C GLY A 231 5.10 -53.69 11.20
N GLN A 232 4.06 -54.10 11.90
CA GLN A 232 2.85 -53.30 12.04
C GLN A 232 3.05 -52.18 13.06
N CYS A 233 2.42 -51.03 12.83
CA CYS A 233 2.46 -49.93 13.78
C CYS A 233 1.58 -50.21 14.98
N ALA A 234 2.17 -50.34 16.17
CA ALA A 234 1.48 -50.57 17.43
C ALA A 234 0.93 -49.28 18.04
N ILE A 235 1.67 -48.16 17.89
CA ILE A 235 1.23 -46.83 18.34
C ILE A 235 1.44 -45.85 17.19
N GLU A 236 0.34 -45.33 16.66
CA GLU A 236 0.37 -44.32 15.60
C GLU A 236 -0.06 -42.96 16.15
N ARG A 237 0.72 -41.93 15.81
CA ARG A 237 0.34 -40.54 15.98
C ARG A 237 -0.17 -40.03 14.63
N SER A 238 -1.45 -39.64 14.54
CA SER A 238 -2.03 -39.06 13.35
C SER A 238 -2.67 -37.72 13.63
N LEU A 239 -2.48 -36.76 12.71
CA LEU A 239 -3.21 -35.50 12.70
C LEU A 239 -4.41 -35.60 11.76
N PRO A 240 -5.46 -34.78 11.98
CA PRO A 240 -6.59 -34.72 11.06
C PRO A 240 -6.11 -34.48 9.62
N ALA A 241 -6.77 -35.09 8.67
CA ALA A 241 -6.51 -34.82 7.25
C ALA A 241 -6.74 -33.35 6.90
N ALA A 242 -6.07 -32.86 5.86
CA ALA A 242 -6.38 -31.55 5.30
C ALA A 242 -7.84 -31.53 4.85
N ILE A 243 -8.54 -30.47 5.20
CA ILE A 243 -9.96 -30.28 4.85
C ILE A 243 -10.00 -29.26 3.73
N ALA A 244 -10.48 -29.68 2.56
CA ALA A 244 -10.79 -28.77 1.48
C ALA A 244 -12.18 -28.12 1.73
N GLY A 245 -12.30 -26.84 1.38
CA GLY A 245 -13.54 -26.12 1.59
C GLY A 245 -13.78 -25.03 0.55
N ALA A 246 -15.03 -24.96 0.09
CA ALA A 246 -15.53 -23.83 -0.68
C ALA A 246 -16.11 -22.77 0.27
N GLY A 247 -15.93 -21.49 -0.07
CA GLY A 247 -16.37 -20.39 0.75
C GLY A 247 -16.44 -19.07 0.00
N LEU A 248 -16.44 -17.98 0.77
CA LEU A 248 -16.35 -16.60 0.30
C LEU A 248 -15.03 -16.00 0.78
N ASP A 249 -14.28 -15.39 -0.13
CA ASP A 249 -13.15 -14.50 0.15
C ASP A 249 -13.67 -13.06 0.05
N TYR A 250 -13.45 -12.26 1.07
CA TYR A 250 -13.84 -10.86 1.09
C TYR A 250 -12.74 -9.98 1.65
N ASP A 251 -12.60 -8.81 1.05
CA ASP A 251 -11.77 -7.74 1.57
C ASP A 251 -12.39 -6.37 1.28
N ALA A 252 -12.15 -5.44 2.20
CA ALA A 252 -12.53 -4.05 2.07
C ALA A 252 -11.44 -3.16 2.63
N SER A 253 -11.26 -2.02 2.00
CA SER A 253 -10.33 -0.99 2.43
C SER A 253 -10.97 0.39 2.32
N LEU A 254 -10.66 1.25 3.28
CA LEU A 254 -11.17 2.62 3.31
C LEU A 254 -10.07 3.53 3.85
N SER A 255 -9.88 4.68 3.20
CA SER A 255 -8.97 5.71 3.67
C SER A 255 -9.50 7.10 3.35
N LYS A 256 -9.08 8.05 4.17
CA LYS A 256 -9.33 9.49 3.94
C LYS A 256 -8.20 10.29 4.54
N ARG A 257 -7.72 11.29 3.80
CA ARG A 257 -6.84 12.34 4.32
C ARG A 257 -7.59 13.67 4.31
N GLN A 258 -7.60 14.37 5.45
CA GLN A 258 -8.11 15.71 5.58
C GLN A 258 -6.94 16.69 5.74
N PRO A 259 -6.59 17.49 4.70
CA PRO A 259 -5.57 18.52 4.82
C PRO A 259 -5.94 19.59 5.85
N LEU A 260 -4.96 19.99 6.65
CA LEU A 260 -5.03 21.11 7.58
C LEU A 260 -4.21 22.29 7.01
N ARG A 261 -3.59 23.09 7.87
CA ARG A 261 -2.69 24.17 7.44
C ARG A 261 -1.33 23.62 7.03
N GLY A 262 -0.76 24.14 5.94
CA GLY A 262 0.53 23.69 5.42
C GLY A 262 0.47 22.22 4.95
N HIS A 263 1.51 21.47 5.24
CA HIS A 263 1.64 20.05 4.89
C HIS A 263 0.91 19.11 5.85
N HIS A 264 0.38 19.62 6.96
CA HIS A 264 -0.24 18.83 8.01
C HIS A 264 -1.64 18.35 7.62
N GLY A 265 -2.07 17.25 8.20
CA GLY A 265 -3.39 16.69 7.98
C GLY A 265 -3.76 15.65 9.02
N LEU A 266 -5.00 15.21 8.96
CA LEU A 266 -5.50 14.03 9.65
C LEU A 266 -5.74 12.93 8.63
N TYR A 267 -5.52 11.68 9.02
CA TYR A 267 -5.88 10.55 8.19
C TYR A 267 -6.67 9.51 8.97
N LEU A 268 -7.49 8.79 8.25
CA LEU A 268 -8.21 7.62 8.72
C LEU A 268 -7.95 6.48 7.73
N ARG A 269 -7.74 5.28 8.26
CA ARG A 269 -7.60 4.04 7.49
C ARG A 269 -8.37 2.92 8.18
N SER A 270 -9.08 2.12 7.40
CA SER A 270 -9.76 0.91 7.85
C SER A 270 -9.57 -0.21 6.84
N LEU A 271 -9.25 -1.41 7.30
CA LEU A 271 -9.11 -2.62 6.51
C LEU A 271 -9.94 -3.73 7.13
N LEU A 272 -10.65 -4.47 6.31
CA LEU A 272 -11.40 -5.66 6.67
C LEU A 272 -11.09 -6.75 5.66
N TYR A 273 -10.80 -7.97 6.10
CA TYR A 273 -10.61 -9.11 5.22
C TYR A 273 -10.83 -10.44 5.94
N GLY A 274 -11.15 -11.45 5.18
CA GLY A 274 -11.39 -12.77 5.75
C GLY A 274 -11.96 -13.80 4.78
N TYR A 275 -12.24 -14.97 5.34
CA TYR A 275 -12.84 -16.11 4.65
C TYR A 275 -14.04 -16.63 5.43
N SER A 276 -15.09 -17.02 4.72
CA SER A 276 -16.26 -17.68 5.30
C SER A 276 -16.55 -18.96 4.55
N TYR A 277 -16.47 -20.12 5.21
CA TYR A 277 -16.61 -21.44 4.60
C TYR A 277 -18.01 -22.01 4.85
N ARG A 278 -18.62 -22.52 3.77
CA ARG A 278 -19.91 -23.21 3.87
C ARG A 278 -19.70 -24.60 4.46
N GLY A 279 -20.44 -24.90 5.55
CA GLY A 279 -20.32 -26.21 6.22
C GLY A 279 -19.16 -26.35 7.20
N ASN A 280 -18.16 -25.45 7.14
CA ASN A 280 -16.95 -25.48 7.98
C ASN A 280 -16.77 -24.18 8.75
N ARG A 281 -17.83 -23.67 9.37
CA ARG A 281 -17.87 -22.35 10.02
C ARG A 281 -16.86 -22.17 11.16
N GLN A 282 -16.38 -23.26 11.75
CA GLN A 282 -15.33 -23.25 12.77
C GLN A 282 -13.98 -22.76 12.26
N TYR A 283 -13.79 -22.66 10.93
CA TYR A 283 -12.58 -22.14 10.27
C TYR A 283 -12.80 -20.77 9.62
N ASN A 284 -13.97 -20.14 9.82
CA ASN A 284 -14.18 -18.77 9.34
C ASN A 284 -13.19 -17.83 10.00
N GLU A 285 -12.62 -16.95 9.20
CA GLU A 285 -11.62 -15.96 9.64
C GLU A 285 -12.07 -14.55 9.25
N THR A 286 -11.94 -13.61 10.17
CA THR A 286 -12.16 -12.19 9.90
C THR A 286 -11.12 -11.39 10.65
N THR A 287 -10.51 -10.42 9.98
CA THR A 287 -9.64 -9.43 10.60
C THR A 287 -10.09 -8.03 10.19
N TRP A 288 -10.22 -7.16 11.17
CA TRP A 288 -10.47 -5.75 10.98
C TRP A 288 -9.38 -4.93 11.66
N THR A 289 -8.85 -3.91 10.96
CA THR A 289 -7.87 -2.98 11.49
C THR A 289 -8.35 -1.56 11.21
N GLY A 290 -8.35 -0.73 12.23
CA GLY A 290 -8.68 0.70 12.13
C GLY A 290 -7.59 1.56 12.72
N SER A 291 -7.26 2.68 12.06
CA SER A 291 -6.31 3.68 12.55
C SER A 291 -6.76 5.08 12.15
N ALA A 292 -6.57 6.04 13.04
CA ALA A 292 -6.83 7.45 12.75
C ALA A 292 -5.80 8.31 13.49
N GLY A 293 -5.19 9.26 12.78
CA GLY A 293 -4.11 10.05 13.36
C GLY A 293 -3.60 11.16 12.47
N TYR A 294 -2.35 11.51 12.71
CA TYR A 294 -1.65 12.58 12.06
C TYR A 294 -1.07 12.16 10.72
N SER A 295 -1.09 13.08 9.74
CA SER A 295 -0.39 12.95 8.48
C SER A 295 0.37 14.22 8.12
N TYR A 296 1.53 14.06 7.53
CA TYR A 296 2.32 15.09 6.87
C TYR A 296 2.52 14.67 5.42
N ALA A 297 2.32 15.58 4.47
CA ALA A 297 2.55 15.29 3.06
C ALA A 297 3.22 16.49 2.39
N ALA A 298 4.38 16.25 1.78
CA ALA A 298 5.11 17.17 0.95
C ALA A 298 5.48 16.47 -0.36
N ALA A 299 6.04 17.18 -1.33
CA ALA A 299 6.32 16.66 -2.66
C ALA A 299 7.11 15.36 -2.68
N ARG A 300 8.11 15.22 -1.80
CA ARG A 300 9.01 14.05 -1.75
C ARG A 300 8.84 13.18 -0.52
N HIS A 301 8.19 13.69 0.53
CA HIS A 301 8.07 12.97 1.80
C HIS A 301 6.64 12.98 2.28
N ALA A 302 6.15 11.81 2.64
CA ALA A 302 4.90 11.67 3.38
C ALA A 302 5.17 10.88 4.67
N PHE A 303 4.54 11.29 5.75
CA PHE A 303 4.64 10.65 7.05
C PHE A 303 3.25 10.51 7.66
N THR A 304 2.96 9.36 8.26
CA THR A 304 1.74 9.16 9.03
C THR A 304 2.07 8.51 10.37
N ALA A 305 1.35 8.90 11.41
CA ALA A 305 1.42 8.28 12.72
C ALA A 305 0.04 8.26 13.37
N ALA A 306 -0.36 7.09 13.86
CA ALA A 306 -1.68 6.93 14.47
C ALA A 306 -1.72 5.82 15.51
N PRO A 307 -2.55 5.95 16.55
CA PRO A 307 -3.07 4.81 17.25
C PRO A 307 -3.83 3.89 16.30
N GLN A 308 -3.73 2.58 16.54
CA GLN A 308 -4.47 1.59 15.80
C GLN A 308 -5.16 0.59 16.72
N PHE A 309 -6.27 0.06 16.25
CA PHE A 309 -6.94 -1.07 16.85
C PHE A 309 -7.11 -2.18 15.82
N GLU A 310 -6.80 -3.40 16.21
CA GLU A 310 -7.02 -4.60 15.40
C GLU A 310 -7.91 -5.56 16.16
N TYR A 311 -8.89 -6.10 15.44
CA TYR A 311 -9.80 -7.13 15.94
C TYR A 311 -9.74 -8.34 15.01
N ALA A 312 -9.62 -9.53 15.60
CA ALA A 312 -9.69 -10.77 14.86
C ALA A 312 -10.75 -11.70 15.44
N ALA A 313 -11.46 -12.38 14.55
CA ALA A 313 -12.39 -13.44 14.86
C ALA A 313 -11.99 -14.73 14.15
N PHE A 314 -12.25 -15.86 14.77
CA PHE A 314 -12.06 -17.19 14.23
C PHE A 314 -13.21 -18.11 14.66
N GLY A 315 -13.72 -18.93 13.74
CA GLY A 315 -14.87 -19.79 14.00
C GLY A 315 -16.12 -19.00 14.42
N ASN A 316 -16.29 -17.77 13.88
CA ASN A 316 -17.36 -16.83 14.25
C ASN A 316 -17.33 -16.39 15.73
N ARG A 317 -16.20 -16.56 16.42
CA ARG A 317 -15.98 -16.10 17.78
C ARG A 317 -14.82 -15.11 17.84
N SER A 318 -14.91 -14.14 18.74
CA SER A 318 -13.83 -13.21 18.98
C SER A 318 -12.56 -13.96 19.39
N LEU A 319 -11.47 -13.75 18.63
CA LEU A 319 -10.19 -14.37 18.88
C LEU A 319 -9.33 -13.48 19.77
N TYR A 320 -9.04 -12.26 19.31
CA TYR A 320 -8.30 -11.25 20.07
C TYR A 320 -8.71 -9.82 19.67
N GLY A 321 -8.37 -8.88 20.53
CA GLY A 321 -8.29 -7.46 20.24
C GLY A 321 -6.90 -6.97 20.55
N ALA A 322 -6.39 -6.02 19.75
CA ALA A 322 -5.06 -5.46 19.94
C ALA A 322 -5.09 -3.93 19.79
N TRP A 323 -4.59 -3.22 20.79
CA TRP A 323 -4.32 -1.79 20.72
C TRP A 323 -2.85 -1.55 20.46
N GLY A 324 -2.55 -0.54 19.68
CA GLY A 324 -1.19 -0.19 19.34
C GLY A 324 -1.06 1.14 18.63
N ALA A 325 0.07 1.31 17.98
CA ALA A 325 0.38 2.47 17.15
C ALA A 325 1.05 2.02 15.86
N ARG A 326 0.85 2.78 14.80
CA ARG A 326 1.47 2.59 13.49
C ARG A 326 2.08 3.91 13.04
N ALA A 327 3.23 3.82 12.36
CA ALA A 327 3.86 4.92 11.67
C ALA A 327 4.34 4.45 10.29
N ASP A 328 4.18 5.31 9.31
CA ASP A 328 4.62 5.07 7.93
C ASP A 328 5.40 6.31 7.45
N TRP A 329 6.49 6.08 6.74
CA TRP A 329 7.25 7.10 6.04
C TRP A 329 7.46 6.69 4.60
N THR A 330 7.03 7.55 3.68
CA THR A 330 7.22 7.37 2.24
C THR A 330 8.16 8.44 1.71
N TRP A 331 9.14 8.03 0.92
CA TRP A 331 10.09 8.90 0.27
C TRP A 331 10.09 8.67 -1.24
N THR A 332 9.64 9.67 -2.00
CA THR A 332 9.74 9.71 -3.46
C THR A 332 11.15 10.16 -3.83
N ILE A 333 12.04 9.21 -4.07
CA ILE A 333 13.45 9.45 -4.40
C ILE A 333 13.55 10.11 -5.78
N SER A 334 12.75 9.62 -6.72
CA SER A 334 12.64 10.14 -8.09
C SER A 334 11.29 9.72 -8.70
N PRO A 335 10.89 10.20 -9.87
CA PRO A 335 9.66 9.76 -10.54
C PRO A 335 9.58 8.24 -10.79
N ARG A 336 10.72 7.54 -10.74
CA ARG A 336 10.79 6.08 -10.95
C ARG A 336 11.05 5.28 -9.68
N TRP A 337 11.44 5.92 -8.58
CA TRP A 337 11.82 5.23 -7.35
C TRP A 337 11.07 5.78 -6.15
N LEU A 338 10.45 4.88 -5.39
CA LEU A 338 9.76 5.19 -4.15
C LEU A 338 10.22 4.21 -3.08
N PHE A 339 10.55 4.73 -1.91
CA PHE A 339 10.90 3.97 -0.72
C PHE A 339 9.82 4.19 0.35
N LYS A 340 9.45 3.14 1.07
CA LYS A 340 8.53 3.21 2.20
C LYS A 340 9.06 2.40 3.37
N LEU A 341 9.02 3.00 4.54
CA LEU A 341 9.27 2.36 5.83
C LEU A 341 7.99 2.38 6.63
N GLU A 342 7.56 1.20 7.08
CA GLU A 342 6.34 1.02 7.87
C GLU A 342 6.71 0.35 9.18
N GLY A 343 6.16 0.83 10.27
CA GLY A 343 6.33 0.23 11.59
C GLY A 343 5.00 0.12 12.31
N ASP A 344 4.74 -1.00 12.95
CA ASP A 344 3.62 -1.15 13.86
C ASP A 344 4.06 -1.79 15.17
N TYR A 345 3.43 -1.36 16.24
CA TYR A 345 3.55 -1.95 17.56
C TYR A 345 2.16 -2.11 18.15
N LYS A 346 1.80 -3.30 18.58
CA LYS A 346 0.48 -3.59 19.17
C LYS A 346 0.59 -4.60 20.30
N ARG A 347 -0.29 -4.48 21.28
CA ARG A 347 -0.43 -5.43 22.37
C ARG A 347 -1.68 -6.26 22.16
N MET A 348 -1.49 -7.56 21.89
CA MET A 348 -2.55 -8.52 21.65
C MET A 348 -3.13 -9.03 22.96
N ARG A 349 -4.45 -9.13 23.04
CA ARG A 349 -5.19 -9.74 24.14
C ARG A 349 -6.20 -10.73 23.60
N TYR A 350 -5.97 -12.00 23.85
CA TYR A 350 -6.87 -13.08 23.46
C TYR A 350 -8.09 -13.09 24.36
N ARG A 351 -9.25 -13.41 23.77
CA ARG A 351 -10.54 -13.40 24.48
C ARG A 351 -10.84 -14.70 25.18
N ARG A 352 -10.19 -15.77 24.77
CA ARG A 352 -10.35 -17.11 25.34
C ARG A 352 -9.24 -17.32 26.38
N THR A 353 -9.61 -17.88 27.54
CA THR A 353 -8.67 -18.11 28.66
C THR A 353 -7.61 -19.14 28.32
N ASP A 354 -7.94 -20.17 27.52
CA ASP A 354 -7.01 -21.19 27.04
C ASP A 354 -5.95 -20.61 26.05
N LEU A 355 -6.23 -19.46 25.45
CA LEU A 355 -5.32 -18.73 24.59
C LEU A 355 -4.58 -17.58 25.29
N ALA A 356 -4.81 -17.36 26.58
CA ALA A 356 -4.17 -16.26 27.31
C ALA A 356 -2.63 -16.33 27.34
N GLY A 357 -2.06 -17.53 27.12
CA GLY A 357 -0.63 -17.73 26.94
C GLY A 357 -0.04 -17.02 25.71
N TYR A 358 -0.86 -16.69 24.71
CA TYR A 358 -0.48 -15.94 23.50
C TYR A 358 -0.61 -14.41 23.64
N ASP A 359 -1.08 -13.91 24.78
CA ASP A 359 -1.12 -12.48 25.07
C ASP A 359 0.29 -11.89 25.09
N GLY A 360 0.43 -10.70 24.50
CA GLY A 360 1.69 -9.99 24.54
C GLY A 360 1.85 -8.93 23.47
N PRO A 361 2.96 -8.19 23.50
CA PRO A 361 3.28 -7.21 22.48
C PRO A 361 3.80 -7.87 21.20
N THR A 362 3.53 -7.21 20.08
CA THR A 362 4.08 -7.53 18.77
C THR A 362 4.54 -6.23 18.11
N GLY A 363 5.78 -6.20 17.65
CA GLY A 363 6.32 -5.10 16.85
C GLY A 363 6.80 -5.62 15.50
N ALA A 364 6.56 -4.86 14.44
CA ALA A 364 7.01 -5.19 13.11
C ALA A 364 7.50 -3.95 12.36
N VAL A 365 8.51 -4.13 11.53
CA VAL A 365 9.06 -3.10 10.63
C VAL A 365 9.17 -3.71 9.23
N TYR A 366 8.71 -2.95 8.25
CA TYR A 366 8.73 -3.31 6.83
C TYR A 366 9.38 -2.19 6.04
N ALA A 367 10.43 -2.50 5.29
CA ALA A 367 11.04 -1.57 4.36
C ALA A 367 10.80 -2.08 2.93
N THR A 368 10.26 -1.24 2.07
CA THR A 368 9.92 -1.61 0.68
C THR A 368 10.42 -0.55 -0.29
N LEU A 369 11.01 -0.99 -1.39
CA LEU A 369 11.48 -0.14 -2.49
C LEU A 369 10.72 -0.52 -3.76
N TRP A 370 10.15 0.48 -4.44
CA TRP A 370 9.47 0.33 -5.72
C TRP A 370 10.27 0.97 -6.83
N ARG A 371 10.24 0.35 -8.01
CA ARG A 371 10.82 0.86 -9.24
C ARG A 371 9.81 0.78 -10.38
N ALA A 372 9.43 1.93 -10.90
CA ALA A 372 8.68 2.02 -12.15
C ALA A 372 9.61 1.75 -13.34
N LEU A 373 9.20 0.85 -14.21
CA LEU A 373 9.91 0.44 -15.43
C LEU A 373 9.12 0.87 -16.66
N PRO A 374 9.73 0.91 -17.86
CA PRO A 374 9.00 1.18 -19.10
C PRO A 374 7.82 0.22 -19.32
N GLN A 375 6.89 0.61 -20.19
CA GLN A 375 5.73 -0.20 -20.57
C GLN A 375 4.83 -0.59 -19.38
N GLN A 376 4.67 0.28 -18.40
CA GLN A 376 3.80 0.10 -17.23
C GLN A 376 4.14 -1.13 -16.34
N TRP A 377 5.41 -1.55 -16.33
CA TRP A 377 5.91 -2.48 -15.35
C TRP A 377 6.27 -1.77 -14.05
N MET A 378 6.00 -2.42 -12.92
CA MET A 378 6.48 -2.00 -11.62
C MET A 378 7.08 -3.20 -10.88
N LEU A 379 8.32 -3.06 -10.48
CA LEU A 379 9.02 -4.02 -9.61
C LEU A 379 9.05 -3.46 -8.20
N PHE A 380 8.86 -4.30 -7.18
CA PHE A 380 9.08 -3.92 -5.79
C PHE A 380 9.71 -5.07 -5.01
N GLY A 381 10.49 -4.68 -4.00
CA GLY A 381 11.13 -5.61 -3.10
C GLY A 381 11.26 -5.02 -1.71
N GLY A 382 11.32 -5.87 -0.70
CA GLY A 382 11.37 -5.40 0.68
C GLY A 382 11.92 -6.43 1.66
N ILE A 383 12.19 -5.95 2.85
CA ILE A 383 12.62 -6.74 4.01
C ILE A 383 11.62 -6.57 5.15
N ASP A 384 11.48 -7.63 5.94
CA ASP A 384 10.58 -7.70 7.09
C ASP A 384 11.36 -8.08 8.34
N LEU A 385 11.07 -7.40 9.42
CA LEU A 385 11.50 -7.78 10.76
C LEU A 385 10.30 -7.70 11.68
N ALA A 386 9.98 -8.80 12.38
CA ALA A 386 8.91 -8.80 13.35
C ALA A 386 9.34 -9.55 14.63
N ARG A 387 9.01 -8.97 15.76
CA ARG A 387 9.17 -9.56 17.08
C ARG A 387 7.82 -9.74 17.73
N ARG A 388 7.56 -10.93 18.24
CA ARG A 388 6.41 -11.22 19.06
C ARG A 388 6.87 -11.75 20.41
N ASP A 389 6.48 -11.08 21.46
CA ASP A 389 6.60 -11.58 22.83
C ASP A 389 5.24 -12.06 23.30
N THR A 390 5.22 -13.14 24.09
CA THR A 390 4.00 -13.78 24.59
C THR A 390 4.21 -14.19 26.05
N ARG A 391 3.12 -14.38 26.80
CA ARG A 391 3.22 -14.89 28.17
C ARG A 391 3.79 -16.30 28.24
N ARG A 392 3.61 -17.07 27.18
CA ARG A 392 4.23 -18.41 27.02
C ARG A 392 5.47 -18.26 26.15
N ASP A 393 6.66 -18.28 26.73
CA ASP A 393 7.92 -17.97 26.06
C ASP A 393 8.23 -18.90 24.88
N THR A 394 7.71 -20.14 24.89
CA THR A 394 7.80 -21.08 23.75
C THR A 394 7.09 -20.60 22.49
N GLU A 395 6.16 -19.63 22.61
CA GLU A 395 5.42 -19.04 21.50
C GLU A 395 5.95 -17.65 21.10
N ALA A 396 6.89 -17.11 21.87
CA ALA A 396 7.62 -15.89 21.51
C ALA A 396 8.61 -16.18 20.39
N TYR A 397 8.77 -15.23 19.44
CA TYR A 397 9.63 -15.45 18.29
C TYR A 397 10.16 -14.15 17.67
N LEU A 398 11.28 -14.30 16.97
CA LEU A 398 11.81 -13.33 16.02
C LEU A 398 11.62 -13.87 14.60
N GLN A 399 11.03 -13.04 13.74
CA GLN A 399 10.82 -13.32 12.32
C GLN A 399 11.63 -12.35 11.47
N ARG A 400 12.25 -12.86 10.43
CA ARG A 400 12.97 -12.10 9.40
C ARG A 400 12.47 -12.56 8.03
N GLY A 401 12.29 -11.63 7.09
CA GLY A 401 11.75 -11.98 5.78
C GLY A 401 12.26 -11.09 4.67
N VAL A 402 12.08 -11.58 3.47
CA VAL A 402 12.27 -10.84 2.23
C VAL A 402 11.00 -10.97 1.38
N ARG A 403 10.68 -9.91 0.65
CA ARG A 403 9.53 -9.84 -0.25
C ARG A 403 9.96 -9.38 -1.63
N LEU A 404 9.33 -9.93 -2.65
CA LEU A 404 9.49 -9.50 -4.03
C LEU A 404 8.13 -9.48 -4.72
N GLY A 405 7.92 -8.50 -5.57
CA GLY A 405 6.69 -8.43 -6.35
C GLY A 405 6.88 -7.70 -7.66
N LEU A 406 6.00 -7.99 -8.58
CA LEU A 406 5.97 -7.46 -9.93
C LEU A 406 4.53 -7.16 -10.31
N SER A 407 4.27 -5.98 -10.86
CA SER A 407 2.97 -5.68 -11.46
C SER A 407 3.12 -5.18 -12.89
N LYS A 408 2.10 -5.47 -13.71
CA LYS A 408 2.01 -5.07 -15.11
C LYS A 408 0.58 -4.66 -15.43
N GLN A 409 0.43 -3.52 -16.09
CA GLN A 409 -0.79 -3.19 -16.82
C GLN A 409 -0.59 -3.48 -18.30
N PHE A 410 -1.50 -4.27 -18.88
CA PHE A 410 -1.48 -4.61 -20.31
C PHE A 410 -2.43 -3.70 -21.07
N ASP A 411 -2.07 -3.37 -22.31
CA ASP A 411 -2.90 -2.53 -23.20
C ASP A 411 -4.28 -3.16 -23.47
N ALA A 412 -4.39 -4.49 -23.33
CA ALA A 412 -5.64 -5.24 -23.36
C ALA A 412 -6.60 -4.90 -22.20
N GLY A 413 -6.19 -4.04 -21.24
CA GLY A 413 -6.97 -3.64 -20.09
C GLY A 413 -7.05 -4.74 -19.03
N VAL A 414 -6.03 -5.60 -18.96
CA VAL A 414 -5.82 -6.59 -17.91
C VAL A 414 -4.65 -6.13 -17.05
N SER A 415 -4.71 -6.30 -15.75
CA SER A 415 -3.58 -6.09 -14.86
C SER A 415 -3.17 -7.38 -14.15
N LEU A 416 -1.87 -7.58 -13.99
CA LEU A 416 -1.26 -8.70 -13.28
C LEU A 416 -0.48 -8.16 -12.08
N LEU A 417 -0.63 -8.79 -10.93
CA LEU A 417 0.21 -8.63 -9.76
C LEU A 417 0.73 -9.99 -9.33
N LEU A 418 2.04 -10.14 -9.27
CA LEU A 418 2.74 -11.27 -8.67
C LEU A 418 3.46 -10.77 -7.41
N PHE A 419 3.35 -11.53 -6.34
CA PHE A 419 3.99 -11.22 -5.07
C PHE A 419 4.44 -12.53 -4.41
N ALA A 420 5.65 -12.52 -3.85
CA ALA A 420 6.17 -13.64 -3.06
C ALA A 420 6.92 -13.13 -1.83
N SER A 421 6.85 -13.91 -0.75
CA SER A 421 7.62 -13.66 0.47
C SER A 421 8.25 -14.94 0.99
N LEU A 422 9.46 -14.80 1.52
CA LEU A 422 10.21 -15.85 2.21
C LEU A 422 10.50 -15.34 3.61
N ARG A 423 10.10 -16.08 4.64
CA ARG A 423 10.29 -15.70 6.04
C ARG A 423 10.86 -16.84 6.84
N LYS A 424 11.76 -16.50 7.76
CA LYS A 424 12.29 -17.41 8.76
C LYS A 424 11.87 -16.93 10.14
N ARG A 425 11.27 -17.84 10.91
CA ARG A 425 10.84 -17.60 12.26
C ARG A 425 11.62 -18.51 13.20
N GLY A 426 12.27 -17.93 14.20
CA GLY A 426 12.91 -18.65 15.30
C GLY A 426 12.18 -18.35 16.60
N HIS A 427 11.65 -19.39 17.23
CA HIS A 427 11.07 -19.27 18.56
C HIS A 427 12.19 -19.20 19.62
N ASP A 428 11.90 -18.53 20.74
CA ASP A 428 12.93 -18.20 21.71
C ASP A 428 13.31 -19.40 22.58
N GLU A 429 12.31 -20.18 23.02
CA GLU A 429 12.50 -21.20 24.02
C GLU A 429 12.36 -22.63 23.49
N TRP A 430 13.00 -23.54 24.19
CA TRP A 430 12.84 -24.98 23.99
C TRP A 430 11.48 -25.44 24.51
N ASN A 431 10.78 -26.22 23.72
CA ASN A 431 9.52 -26.80 24.11
C ASN A 431 9.74 -28.25 24.61
N GLU A 432 9.58 -28.47 25.90
CA GLU A 432 9.78 -29.77 26.51
C GLU A 432 8.81 -30.85 26.00
N THR A 433 7.56 -30.46 25.66
CA THR A 433 6.58 -31.39 25.15
C THR A 433 6.97 -31.93 23.76
N PHE A 434 7.58 -31.11 22.94
CA PHE A 434 7.99 -31.47 21.59
C PHE A 434 9.48 -31.82 21.48
N GLN A 435 10.24 -31.66 22.56
CA GLN A 435 11.68 -31.87 22.61
C GLN A 435 12.41 -31.14 21.47
N ALA A 436 11.97 -29.91 21.21
CA ALA A 436 12.49 -29.10 20.12
C ALA A 436 12.33 -27.60 20.39
N ARG A 437 13.26 -26.81 19.88
CA ARG A 437 13.08 -25.37 19.68
C ARG A 437 12.52 -25.15 18.29
N ARG A 438 11.30 -24.59 18.20
CA ARG A 438 10.58 -24.42 16.95
C ARG A 438 11.28 -23.40 16.04
N ARG A 439 11.45 -23.79 14.77
CA ARG A 439 11.90 -22.93 13.67
C ARG A 439 11.02 -23.21 12.48
N ASP A 440 10.52 -22.15 11.85
CA ASP A 440 9.64 -22.26 10.69
C ASP A 440 10.26 -21.51 9.51
N ASP A 441 10.31 -22.14 8.36
CA ASP A 441 10.56 -21.53 7.07
C ASP A 441 9.22 -21.40 6.35
N GLU A 442 8.87 -20.17 5.98
CA GLU A 442 7.60 -19.83 5.37
C GLU A 442 7.80 -19.29 3.96
N PHE A 443 7.05 -19.80 3.01
CA PHE A 443 6.92 -19.30 1.65
C PHE A 443 5.47 -18.94 1.37
N ASN A 444 5.23 -17.70 0.92
CA ASN A 444 3.94 -17.26 0.43
C ASN A 444 4.10 -16.73 -0.99
N ALA A 445 3.17 -17.10 -1.87
CA ALA A 445 3.07 -16.55 -3.21
C ALA A 445 1.62 -16.14 -3.49
N THR A 446 1.43 -15.03 -4.17
CA THR A 446 0.11 -14.53 -4.57
C THR A 446 0.19 -14.06 -6.01
N ALA A 447 -0.75 -14.50 -6.85
CA ALA A 447 -0.96 -14.02 -8.20
C ALA A 447 -2.38 -13.44 -8.30
N ILE A 448 -2.51 -12.23 -8.81
CA ILE A 448 -3.81 -11.57 -9.01
C ILE A 448 -3.89 -11.07 -10.43
N VAL A 449 -4.93 -11.51 -11.14
CA VAL A 449 -5.29 -11.00 -12.47
C VAL A 449 -6.58 -10.21 -12.33
N ARG A 450 -6.61 -8.95 -12.79
CA ARG A 450 -7.82 -8.12 -12.85
C ARG A 450 -8.13 -7.78 -14.29
N ALA A 451 -9.40 -7.73 -14.62
CA ALA A 451 -9.89 -7.41 -15.96
C ALA A 451 -10.79 -6.14 -15.96
N PRO A 452 -10.23 -4.92 -15.82
CA PRO A 452 -10.99 -3.67 -15.77
C PRO A 452 -11.91 -3.45 -16.97
N ARG A 453 -11.53 -3.94 -18.16
CA ARG A 453 -12.40 -3.85 -19.36
C ARG A 453 -13.67 -4.69 -19.29
N TRP A 454 -13.69 -5.70 -18.40
CA TRP A 454 -14.87 -6.53 -18.17
C TRP A 454 -15.69 -6.04 -16.96
N ALA A 455 -15.48 -4.79 -16.57
CA ALA A 455 -16.25 -4.21 -15.48
C ALA A 455 -17.74 -4.09 -15.84
N VAL A 456 -18.61 -4.58 -14.95
CA VAL A 456 -20.06 -4.46 -15.04
C VAL A 456 -20.55 -3.64 -13.86
N ALA A 457 -21.26 -2.56 -14.11
CA ALA A 457 -21.74 -1.63 -13.07
C ALA A 457 -20.61 -1.12 -12.12
N GLY A 458 -19.39 -0.98 -12.65
CA GLY A 458 -18.21 -0.55 -11.89
C GLY A 458 -17.53 -1.66 -11.04
N PHE A 459 -18.01 -2.90 -11.15
CA PHE A 459 -17.38 -4.06 -10.55
C PHE A 459 -16.39 -4.70 -11.52
N VAL A 460 -15.14 -4.81 -11.13
CA VAL A 460 -14.04 -5.40 -11.89
C VAL A 460 -13.86 -6.85 -11.46
N PRO A 461 -13.96 -7.84 -12.36
CA PRO A 461 -13.65 -9.22 -12.03
C PRO A 461 -12.14 -9.40 -11.79
N SER A 462 -11.81 -10.19 -10.79
CA SER A 462 -10.42 -10.52 -10.43
C SER A 462 -10.31 -11.99 -10.02
N LEU A 463 -9.25 -12.64 -10.53
CA LEU A 463 -8.85 -13.99 -10.14
C LEU A 463 -7.63 -13.88 -9.23
N THR A 464 -7.68 -14.49 -8.06
CA THR A 464 -6.59 -14.53 -7.10
C THR A 464 -6.19 -15.99 -6.86
N PHE A 465 -4.91 -16.28 -6.98
CA PHE A 465 -4.30 -17.52 -6.53
C PHE A 465 -3.32 -17.21 -5.40
N LYS A 466 -3.39 -17.97 -4.31
CA LYS A 466 -2.46 -17.87 -3.19
C LYS A 466 -1.93 -19.26 -2.87
N ARG A 467 -0.62 -19.35 -2.65
CA ARG A 467 0.06 -20.53 -2.11
C ARG A 467 0.77 -20.14 -0.83
N ASN A 468 0.49 -20.89 0.24
CA ASN A 468 1.20 -20.78 1.50
C ASN A 468 1.86 -22.12 1.82
N ARG A 469 3.14 -22.10 2.16
CA ARG A 469 3.88 -23.28 2.60
C ARG A 469 4.65 -22.93 3.87
N ILE A 470 4.50 -23.76 4.89
CA ILE A 470 5.28 -23.69 6.11
C ILE A 470 6.02 -25.01 6.27
N ALA A 471 7.33 -24.93 6.42
CA ALA A 471 8.20 -26.03 6.80
C ALA A 471 8.73 -25.76 8.20
N SER A 472 8.36 -26.59 9.17
CA SER A 472 8.70 -26.42 10.58
C SER A 472 9.69 -27.49 11.03
N SER A 473 10.55 -27.14 12.01
CA SER A 473 11.38 -28.12 12.72
C SER A 473 10.56 -29.14 13.53
N ILE A 474 9.30 -28.83 13.82
CA ILE A 474 8.31 -29.78 14.38
C ILE A 474 7.34 -30.14 13.23
N ASP A 475 7.91 -30.83 12.23
CA ASP A 475 7.30 -31.07 10.93
C ASP A 475 5.90 -31.66 11.02
N TRP A 476 5.75 -32.73 11.81
CA TRP A 476 4.50 -33.44 11.94
C TRP A 476 3.31 -32.61 12.44
N LEU A 477 3.55 -31.47 13.10
CA LEU A 477 2.49 -30.66 13.69
C LEU A 477 2.28 -29.33 12.98
N TYR A 478 3.36 -28.67 12.52
CA TYR A 478 3.30 -27.29 12.05
C TYR A 478 3.62 -27.12 10.57
N SER A 479 4.14 -28.15 9.88
CA SER A 479 4.36 -28.06 8.44
C SER A 479 3.06 -28.32 7.69
N TYR A 480 2.77 -27.46 6.73
CA TYR A 480 1.64 -27.64 5.83
C TYR A 480 1.81 -26.84 4.53
N ASP A 481 1.10 -27.29 3.50
CA ASP A 481 0.86 -26.57 2.26
C ASP A 481 -0.61 -26.16 2.18
N ARG A 482 -0.89 -25.01 1.59
CA ARG A 482 -2.25 -24.49 1.40
C ARG A 482 -2.35 -23.70 0.11
N ASP A 483 -3.27 -24.09 -0.76
CA ASP A 483 -3.59 -23.38 -2.00
C ASP A 483 -5.01 -22.80 -1.93
N ILE A 484 -5.12 -21.52 -2.30
CA ILE A 484 -6.40 -20.80 -2.31
C ILE A 484 -6.63 -20.19 -3.67
N VAL A 485 -7.78 -20.44 -4.27
CA VAL A 485 -8.25 -19.79 -5.50
C VAL A 485 -9.50 -19.00 -5.19
N SER A 486 -9.55 -17.74 -5.61
CA SER A 486 -10.72 -16.87 -5.40
C SER A 486 -11.05 -16.11 -6.69
N LEU A 487 -12.32 -16.14 -7.08
CA LEU A 487 -12.87 -15.30 -8.16
C LEU A 487 -13.72 -14.21 -7.51
N LYS A 488 -13.24 -12.96 -7.55
CA LYS A 488 -13.89 -11.84 -6.85
C LYS A 488 -14.37 -10.77 -7.81
N LEU A 489 -15.41 -10.07 -7.40
CA LEU A 489 -15.83 -8.79 -7.96
C LEU A 489 -15.34 -7.67 -7.06
N GLU A 490 -14.51 -6.80 -7.61
CA GLU A 490 -13.90 -5.67 -6.91
C GLU A 490 -14.49 -4.36 -7.39
N ARG A 491 -14.88 -3.47 -6.46
CA ARG A 491 -15.28 -2.09 -6.77
C ARG A 491 -14.44 -1.12 -5.96
N ALA A 492 -13.83 -0.17 -6.66
CA ALA A 492 -13.07 0.92 -6.07
C ALA A 492 -13.84 2.25 -6.22
N PHE A 493 -13.76 3.12 -5.22
CA PHE A 493 -14.43 4.43 -5.17
C PHE A 493 -13.55 5.51 -4.56
#